data_70740410ae491cf52f04f39ff4e4ce93
#
_entry.id   70740410ae491cf52f04f39ff4e4ce93
#
_cell.length_a   1.000
_cell.length_b   1.000
_cell.length_c   1.000
_cell.angle_alpha   90.00
_cell.angle_beta   90.00
_cell.angle_gamma   90.00
#
_symmetry.space_group_name_H-M   'P 1'
#
loop_
_entity.id
_entity.type
_entity.pdbx_description
1 polymer ?
#
loop_
_entity_poly.entity_id
_entity_poly.type
_entity_poly.pdbx_seq_one_letter_code
_entity_poly.pdbx_strand_id
1 'polypeptide(L)'
;MCFDVDSTVCTDEGIDELAAFLGKGDEVAEMTNKAMGGNVSFRDALESRLRVMQPTKQTVETYLANNEPKISPGVAELFDALRANGKTVYLVSGGFRQMIAPVAERLGVPNENIFANNILFDEAGEYESFDPTEFTSKAGGKAEAVKHIKAKFGHGTMAMVGDGATDLESRAPGGADVFVGY
;
A
#
# COMPACT_ATOMS: atom_id res chain seq x y z
N MET A 1 0.01 15.61 0.48
CA MET A 1 -0.81 14.84 -0.47
C MET A 1 -0.59 13.37 -0.18
N CYS A 2 -1.65 12.57 -0.20
CA CYS A 2 -1.60 11.12 -0.06
C CYS A 2 -1.73 10.46 -1.43
N PHE A 3 -0.98 9.41 -1.65
CA PHE A 3 -1.01 8.61 -2.88
C PHE A 3 -1.20 7.15 -2.52
N ASP A 4 -2.06 6.46 -3.25
CA ASP A 4 -2.00 5.01 -3.32
C ASP A 4 -0.72 4.57 -4.02
N VAL A 5 -0.33 3.31 -3.85
CA VAL A 5 0.90 2.79 -4.45
C VAL A 5 0.59 1.85 -5.60
N ASP A 6 -0.11 0.75 -5.32
CA ASP A 6 -0.45 -0.26 -6.31
C ASP A 6 -1.37 0.37 -7.38
N SER A 7 -1.12 0.10 -8.66
CA SER A 7 -1.85 0.66 -9.81
C SER A 7 -1.93 2.20 -9.86
N THR A 8 -1.16 2.92 -9.04
CA THR A 8 -1.11 4.40 -9.00
C THR A 8 0.32 4.90 -9.06
N VAL A 9 1.09 4.84 -7.96
CA VAL A 9 2.53 5.20 -7.93
C VAL A 9 3.36 4.14 -8.66
N CYS A 10 2.96 2.87 -8.55
CA CYS A 10 3.48 1.77 -9.35
C CYS A 10 2.44 1.32 -10.38
N THR A 11 2.90 0.73 -11.47
CA THR A 11 2.02 0.20 -12.54
C THR A 11 1.50 -1.20 -12.27
N ASP A 12 1.98 -1.84 -11.20
CA ASP A 12 1.67 -3.22 -10.80
C ASP A 12 1.09 -3.29 -9.39
N GLU A 13 0.64 -4.50 -9.03
CA GLU A 13 0.09 -4.84 -7.73
C GLU A 13 1.14 -5.64 -6.94
N GLY A 14 1.68 -5.06 -5.84
CA GLY A 14 2.79 -5.66 -5.12
C GLY A 14 2.50 -7.07 -4.58
N ILE A 15 1.27 -7.33 -4.10
CA ILE A 15 0.90 -8.66 -3.60
C ILE A 15 0.87 -9.71 -4.72
N ASP A 16 0.40 -9.33 -5.91
CA ASP A 16 0.27 -10.25 -7.05
C ASP A 16 1.66 -10.58 -7.64
N GLU A 17 2.54 -9.59 -7.70
CA GLU A 17 3.94 -9.77 -8.13
C GLU A 17 4.70 -10.71 -7.17
N LEU A 18 4.52 -10.51 -5.85
CA LEU A 18 5.13 -11.40 -4.85
C LEU A 18 4.53 -12.82 -4.93
N ALA A 19 3.22 -12.95 -5.11
CA ALA A 19 2.55 -14.24 -5.28
C ALA A 19 3.06 -14.97 -6.54
N ALA A 20 3.23 -14.28 -7.65
CA ALA A 20 3.78 -14.83 -8.89
C ALA A 20 5.23 -15.32 -8.68
N PHE A 21 6.06 -14.54 -8.00
CA PHE A 21 7.43 -14.92 -7.65
C PHE A 21 7.49 -16.20 -6.79
N LEU A 22 6.54 -16.36 -5.87
CA LEU A 22 6.40 -17.55 -5.03
C LEU A 22 5.72 -18.74 -5.74
N GLY A 23 5.34 -18.61 -7.01
CA GLY A 23 4.62 -19.63 -7.76
C GLY A 23 3.16 -19.84 -7.29
N LYS A 24 2.57 -18.81 -6.67
CA LYS A 24 1.22 -18.78 -6.10
C LYS A 24 0.27 -17.81 -6.81
N GLY A 25 0.68 -17.25 -7.94
CA GLY A 25 -0.08 -16.21 -8.64
C GLY A 25 -1.52 -16.59 -8.94
N ASP A 26 -1.74 -17.77 -9.54
CA ASP A 26 -3.09 -18.23 -9.92
C ASP A 26 -4.00 -18.41 -8.69
N GLU A 27 -3.47 -19.01 -7.61
CA GLU A 27 -4.22 -19.24 -6.37
C GLU A 27 -4.64 -17.89 -5.74
N VAL A 28 -3.74 -16.92 -5.67
CA VAL A 28 -3.98 -15.59 -5.09
C VAL A 28 -4.95 -14.79 -5.96
N ALA A 29 -4.80 -14.83 -7.29
CA ALA A 29 -5.72 -14.17 -8.22
C ALA A 29 -7.17 -14.70 -8.09
N GLU A 30 -7.34 -16.03 -7.94
CA GLU A 30 -8.66 -16.60 -7.69
C GLU A 30 -9.29 -16.10 -6.37
N MET A 31 -8.47 -15.97 -5.31
CA MET A 31 -8.92 -15.47 -4.01
C MET A 31 -9.31 -13.99 -4.10
N THR A 32 -8.55 -13.16 -4.82
CA THR A 32 -8.85 -11.76 -5.06
C THR A 32 -10.20 -11.60 -5.77
N ASN A 33 -10.45 -12.38 -6.82
CA ASN A 33 -11.72 -12.37 -7.55
C ASN A 33 -12.91 -12.77 -6.66
N LYS A 34 -12.74 -13.76 -5.78
CA LYS A 34 -13.77 -14.16 -4.83
C LYS A 34 -14.05 -13.07 -3.78
N ALA A 35 -13.03 -12.39 -3.29
CA ALA A 35 -13.16 -11.31 -2.32
C ALA A 35 -13.90 -10.09 -2.91
N MET A 36 -13.68 -9.76 -4.18
CA MET A 36 -14.41 -8.71 -4.89
C MET A 36 -15.91 -8.97 -4.98
N GLY A 37 -16.37 -10.23 -4.85
CA GLY A 37 -17.79 -10.62 -4.76
C GLY A 37 -18.50 -10.20 -3.47
N GLY A 38 -17.82 -9.58 -2.50
CA GLY A 38 -18.41 -8.90 -1.34
C GLY A 38 -18.74 -9.79 -0.14
N ASN A 39 -18.42 -11.08 -0.17
CA ASN A 39 -18.73 -12.03 0.91
C ASN A 39 -17.61 -12.25 1.94
N VAL A 40 -16.45 -11.61 1.75
CA VAL A 40 -15.26 -11.77 2.61
C VAL A 40 -14.79 -10.39 3.08
N SER A 41 -14.46 -10.25 4.37
CA SER A 41 -13.90 -8.99 4.86
C SER A 41 -12.53 -8.72 4.23
N PHE A 42 -12.14 -7.45 4.12
CA PHE A 42 -10.82 -7.07 3.60
C PHE A 42 -9.68 -7.77 4.38
N ARG A 43 -9.80 -7.82 5.71
CA ARG A 43 -8.81 -8.47 6.59
C ARG A 43 -8.72 -9.97 6.34
N ASP A 44 -9.86 -10.65 6.25
CA ASP A 44 -9.88 -12.10 6.00
C ASP A 44 -9.31 -12.44 4.62
N ALA A 45 -9.59 -11.60 3.61
CA ALA A 45 -9.04 -11.73 2.27
C ALA A 45 -7.52 -11.55 2.27
N LEU A 46 -7.00 -10.55 3.01
CA LEU A 46 -5.57 -10.31 3.15
C LEU A 46 -4.88 -11.48 3.86
N GLU A 47 -5.43 -11.92 5.00
CA GLU A 47 -4.91 -13.05 5.77
C GLU A 47 -4.90 -14.35 4.95
N SER A 48 -5.97 -14.62 4.23
CA SER A 48 -6.08 -15.83 3.40
C SER A 48 -5.04 -15.87 2.30
N ARG A 49 -4.78 -14.73 1.62
CA ARG A 49 -3.73 -14.62 0.59
C ARG A 49 -2.35 -14.85 1.18
N LEU A 50 -2.03 -14.23 2.32
CA LEU A 50 -0.74 -14.44 3.00
C LEU A 50 -0.55 -15.88 3.47
N ARG A 51 -1.61 -16.54 3.96
CA ARG A 51 -1.55 -17.95 4.34
C ARG A 51 -1.26 -18.89 3.16
N VAL A 52 -1.73 -18.58 1.97
CA VAL A 52 -1.41 -19.35 0.76
C VAL A 52 0.01 -19.08 0.30
N MET A 53 0.45 -17.83 0.36
CA MET A 53 1.78 -17.41 -0.08
C MET A 53 2.90 -17.87 0.85
N GLN A 54 2.67 -17.83 2.18
CA GLN A 54 3.69 -18.12 3.21
C GLN A 54 5.04 -17.44 2.90
N PRO A 55 5.07 -16.11 2.70
CA PRO A 55 6.28 -15.41 2.31
C PRO A 55 7.28 -15.42 3.47
N THR A 56 8.47 -15.96 3.28
CA THR A 56 9.53 -15.82 4.28
C THR A 56 10.24 -14.47 4.11
N LYS A 57 10.90 -14.00 5.18
CA LYS A 57 11.72 -12.80 5.14
C LYS A 57 12.75 -12.89 4.01
N GLN A 58 13.41 -14.03 3.88
CA GLN A 58 14.40 -14.28 2.85
C GLN A 58 13.82 -14.22 1.43
N THR A 59 12.62 -14.77 1.22
CA THR A 59 11.97 -14.74 -0.12
C THR A 59 11.55 -13.33 -0.49
N VAL A 60 11.05 -12.53 0.46
CA VAL A 60 10.73 -11.11 0.24
C VAL A 60 12.01 -10.33 -0.09
N GLU A 61 13.08 -10.48 0.68
CA GLU A 61 14.37 -9.84 0.42
C GLU A 61 14.95 -10.25 -0.96
N THR A 62 14.84 -11.54 -1.31
CA THR A 62 15.29 -12.05 -2.61
C THR A 62 14.48 -11.46 -3.75
N TYR A 63 13.15 -11.37 -3.60
CA TYR A 63 12.30 -10.72 -4.58
C TYR A 63 12.73 -9.28 -4.82
N LEU A 64 12.87 -8.49 -3.75
CA LEU A 64 13.24 -7.08 -3.80
C LEU A 64 14.63 -6.84 -4.41
N ALA A 65 15.58 -7.73 -4.16
CA ALA A 65 16.93 -7.65 -4.72
C ALA A 65 16.97 -7.91 -6.24
N ASN A 66 16.00 -8.65 -6.78
CA ASN A 66 15.96 -9.05 -8.19
C ASN A 66 14.90 -8.31 -9.03
N ASN A 67 14.03 -7.54 -8.40
CA ASN A 67 12.93 -6.84 -9.06
C ASN A 67 12.92 -5.37 -8.69
N GLU A 68 13.18 -4.51 -9.65
CA GLU A 68 13.06 -3.06 -9.44
C GLU A 68 11.58 -2.64 -9.41
N PRO A 69 11.21 -1.64 -8.57
CA PRO A 69 9.87 -1.07 -8.56
C PRO A 69 9.50 -0.51 -9.94
N LYS A 70 8.32 -0.86 -10.44
CA LYS A 70 7.77 -0.37 -11.71
C LYS A 70 7.02 0.95 -11.50
N ILE A 71 7.75 2.02 -11.25
CA ILE A 71 7.18 3.35 -10.98
C ILE A 71 6.46 3.87 -12.22
N SER A 72 5.24 4.39 -12.03
CA SER A 72 4.42 4.98 -13.10
C SER A 72 5.12 6.20 -13.70
N PRO A 73 5.07 6.36 -15.04
CA PRO A 73 5.72 7.47 -15.72
C PRO A 73 5.24 8.83 -15.20
N GLY A 74 6.17 9.75 -14.93
CA GLY A 74 5.89 11.10 -14.45
C GLY A 74 5.68 11.23 -12.93
N VAL A 75 5.61 10.14 -12.17
CA VAL A 75 5.43 10.19 -10.70
C VAL A 75 6.64 10.81 -10.01
N ALA A 76 7.86 10.49 -10.44
CA ALA A 76 9.06 11.06 -9.85
C ALA A 76 9.09 12.59 -10.03
N GLU A 77 8.83 13.06 -11.24
CA GLU A 77 8.75 14.48 -11.56
C GLU A 77 7.61 15.18 -10.81
N LEU A 78 6.47 14.51 -10.65
CA LEU A 78 5.35 15.03 -9.85
C LEU A 78 5.75 15.20 -8.39
N PHE A 79 6.40 14.20 -7.79
CA PHE A 79 6.83 14.26 -6.40
C PHE A 79 7.89 15.35 -6.18
N ASP A 80 8.81 15.52 -7.12
CA ASP A 80 9.79 16.62 -7.10
C ASP A 80 9.09 17.99 -7.16
N ALA A 81 8.14 18.15 -8.06
CA ALA A 81 7.35 19.39 -8.19
C ALA A 81 6.53 19.68 -6.92
N LEU A 82 5.94 18.65 -6.30
CA LEU A 82 5.20 18.81 -5.04
C LEU A 82 6.12 19.27 -3.91
N ARG A 83 7.29 18.64 -3.75
CA ARG A 83 8.28 19.04 -2.73
C ARG A 83 8.80 20.45 -2.96
N ALA A 84 9.11 20.81 -4.20
CA ALA A 84 9.56 22.16 -4.56
C ALA A 84 8.51 23.24 -4.22
N ASN A 85 7.22 22.86 -4.19
CA ASN A 85 6.11 23.73 -3.77
C ASN A 85 5.73 23.55 -2.29
N GLY A 86 6.60 22.99 -1.46
CA GLY A 86 6.39 22.84 -0.02
C GLY A 86 5.27 21.87 0.34
N LYS A 87 4.94 20.90 -0.54
CA LYS A 87 3.92 19.88 -0.27
C LYS A 87 4.59 18.61 0.25
N THR A 88 4.02 18.06 1.31
CA THR A 88 4.44 16.76 1.85
C THR A 88 3.70 15.65 1.11
N VAL A 89 4.46 14.60 0.74
CA VAL A 89 3.94 13.38 0.11
C VAL A 89 3.86 12.28 1.16
N TYR A 90 2.73 11.56 1.16
CA TYR A 90 2.48 10.36 1.96
C TYR A 90 2.06 9.23 1.02
N LEU A 91 2.53 8.02 1.29
CA LEU A 91 2.06 6.80 0.63
C LEU A 91 1.06 6.10 1.56
N VAL A 92 -0.16 5.86 1.07
CA VAL A 92 -1.26 5.26 1.84
C VAL A 92 -1.84 4.11 1.05
N SER A 93 -1.38 2.89 1.33
CA SER A 93 -1.64 1.71 0.50
C SER A 93 -2.13 0.52 1.33
N GLY A 94 -2.99 -0.31 0.72
CA GLY A 94 -3.34 -1.64 1.21
C GLY A 94 -2.26 -2.71 0.99
N GLY A 95 -1.18 -2.36 0.27
CA GLY A 95 -0.02 -3.22 0.06
C GLY A 95 0.89 -3.34 1.30
N PHE A 96 2.06 -3.95 1.11
CA PHE A 96 2.98 -4.23 2.21
C PHE A 96 4.15 -3.24 2.26
N ARG A 97 4.44 -2.76 3.46
CA ARG A 97 5.55 -1.84 3.75
C ARG A 97 6.87 -2.34 3.17
N GLN A 98 7.13 -3.66 3.26
CA GLN A 98 8.34 -4.28 2.72
C GLN A 98 8.49 -4.03 1.21
N MET A 99 7.38 -4.06 0.46
CA MET A 99 7.37 -3.83 -0.98
C MET A 99 7.40 -2.32 -1.32
N ILE A 100 6.78 -1.51 -0.47
CA ILE A 100 6.62 -0.07 -0.68
C ILE A 100 7.87 0.73 -0.27
N ALA A 101 8.63 0.26 0.73
CA ALA A 101 9.82 0.98 1.21
C ALA A 101 10.86 1.25 0.10
N PRO A 102 11.20 0.31 -0.81
CA PRO A 102 12.09 0.59 -1.93
C PRO A 102 11.52 1.63 -2.92
N VAL A 103 10.20 1.63 -3.13
CA VAL A 103 9.50 2.64 -3.95
C VAL A 103 9.65 4.02 -3.30
N ALA A 104 9.37 4.10 -2.00
CA ALA A 104 9.49 5.34 -1.21
C ALA A 104 10.92 5.89 -1.22
N GLU A 105 11.91 5.03 -1.02
CA GLU A 105 13.33 5.40 -1.08
C GLU A 105 13.69 6.00 -2.43
N ARG A 106 13.32 5.33 -3.53
CA ARG A 106 13.59 5.80 -4.90
C ARG A 106 12.92 7.13 -5.22
N LEU A 107 11.75 7.38 -4.64
CA LEU A 107 10.98 8.62 -4.81
C LEU A 107 11.27 9.68 -3.74
N GLY A 108 12.21 9.44 -2.82
CA GLY A 108 12.56 10.38 -1.75
C GLY A 108 11.44 10.62 -0.74
N VAL A 109 10.58 9.62 -0.51
CA VAL A 109 9.53 9.68 0.51
C VAL A 109 10.06 9.06 1.81
N PRO A 110 10.06 9.79 2.94
CA PRO A 110 10.53 9.27 4.23
C PRO A 110 9.69 8.08 4.73
N ASN A 111 10.32 7.13 5.42
CA ASN A 111 9.64 5.93 5.94
C ASN A 111 8.47 6.26 6.89
N GLU A 112 8.54 7.34 7.66
CA GLU A 112 7.47 7.82 8.53
C GLU A 112 6.25 8.35 7.77
N ASN A 113 6.37 8.56 6.48
CA ASN A 113 5.28 8.96 5.59
C ASN A 113 4.63 7.78 4.86
N ILE A 114 5.01 6.54 5.20
CA ILE A 114 4.42 5.33 4.63
C ILE A 114 3.37 4.79 5.62
N PHE A 115 2.13 4.67 5.15
CA PHE A 115 0.99 4.04 5.85
C PHE A 115 0.56 2.83 5.03
N ALA A 116 1.02 1.67 5.44
CA ALA A 116 0.85 0.41 4.70
C ALA A 116 0.85 -0.77 5.67
N ASN A 117 0.38 -1.92 5.20
CA ASN A 117 0.40 -3.14 6.00
C ASN A 117 1.84 -3.63 6.21
N ASN A 118 2.06 -4.36 7.27
CA ASN A 118 3.36 -4.89 7.63
C ASN A 118 3.29 -6.40 7.81
N ILE A 119 4.10 -7.15 7.05
CA ILE A 119 4.24 -8.60 7.22
C ILE A 119 5.11 -8.84 8.45
N LEU A 120 4.65 -9.72 9.33
CA LEU A 120 5.39 -10.14 10.52
C LEU A 120 5.99 -11.51 10.28
N PHE A 121 7.26 -11.65 10.70
CA PHE A 121 8.04 -12.89 10.60
C PHE A 121 8.45 -13.31 11.99
N ASP A 122 8.52 -14.62 12.22
CA ASP A 122 9.06 -15.18 13.45
C ASP A 122 10.60 -15.04 13.53
N GLU A 123 11.19 -15.55 14.60
CA GLU A 123 12.66 -15.51 14.82
C GLU A 123 13.45 -16.30 13.75
N ALA A 124 12.82 -17.29 13.12
CA ALA A 124 13.41 -18.04 12.01
C ALA A 124 13.26 -17.34 10.65
N GLY A 125 12.49 -16.25 10.59
CA GLY A 125 12.17 -15.51 9.36
C GLY A 125 11.03 -16.12 8.56
N GLU A 126 10.26 -17.05 9.16
CA GLU A 126 9.07 -17.62 8.54
C GLU A 126 7.87 -16.68 8.72
N TYR A 127 6.86 -16.81 7.84
CA TYR A 127 5.65 -16.02 7.95
C TYR A 127 4.91 -16.32 9.26
N GLU A 128 4.66 -15.31 10.06
CA GLU A 128 3.87 -15.42 11.28
C GLU A 128 2.45 -14.86 11.08
N SER A 129 2.38 -13.60 10.68
CA SER A 129 1.11 -12.87 10.50
C SER A 129 1.34 -11.54 9.76
N PHE A 130 0.38 -10.63 9.86
CA PHE A 130 0.58 -9.21 9.54
C PHE A 130 0.14 -8.35 10.74
N ASP A 131 0.66 -7.12 10.81
CA ASP A 131 0.35 -6.22 11.91
C ASP A 131 -1.12 -5.74 11.82
N PRO A 132 -2.00 -6.17 12.76
CA PRO A 132 -3.40 -5.78 12.75
C PRO A 132 -3.62 -4.33 13.19
N THR A 133 -2.59 -3.63 13.70
CA THR A 133 -2.68 -2.26 14.20
C THR A 133 -2.48 -1.23 13.10
N GLU A 134 -1.93 -1.64 11.95
CA GLU A 134 -1.82 -0.75 10.80
C GLU A 134 -3.20 -0.33 10.28
N PHE A 135 -3.36 0.95 9.95
CA PHE A 135 -4.65 1.49 9.49
C PHE A 135 -5.22 0.70 8.32
N THR A 136 -4.37 0.41 7.35
CA THR A 136 -4.75 -0.21 6.08
C THR A 136 -4.97 -1.72 6.16
N SER A 137 -4.87 -2.32 7.36
CA SER A 137 -5.14 -3.76 7.58
C SER A 137 -6.64 -4.13 7.57
N LYS A 138 -7.53 -3.15 7.42
CA LYS A 138 -8.99 -3.32 7.47
C LYS A 138 -9.71 -2.41 6.47
N ALA A 139 -10.98 -2.71 6.19
CA ALA A 139 -11.84 -1.86 5.37
C ALA A 139 -11.93 -0.43 5.95
N GLY A 140 -11.97 0.58 5.08
CA GLY A 140 -11.95 2.00 5.49
C GLY A 140 -10.60 2.49 6.03
N GLY A 141 -9.58 1.64 6.03
CA GLY A 141 -8.27 1.95 6.61
C GLY A 141 -7.54 3.11 5.94
N LYS A 142 -7.67 3.27 4.62
CA LYS A 142 -7.11 4.43 3.92
C LYS A 142 -7.73 5.75 4.42
N ALA A 143 -9.05 5.78 4.62
CA ALA A 143 -9.74 6.94 5.18
C ALA A 143 -9.26 7.28 6.60
N GLU A 144 -9.07 6.27 7.45
CA GLU A 144 -8.56 6.45 8.81
C GLU A 144 -7.10 6.94 8.80
N ALA A 145 -6.25 6.39 7.94
CA ALA A 145 -4.87 6.85 7.77
C ALA A 145 -4.80 8.33 7.36
N VAL A 146 -5.59 8.74 6.36
CA VAL A 146 -5.64 10.14 5.90
C VAL A 146 -6.14 11.08 7.00
N LYS A 147 -7.16 10.69 7.78
CA LYS A 147 -7.61 11.46 8.95
C LYS A 147 -6.51 11.61 9.99
N HIS A 148 -5.82 10.50 10.30
CA HIS A 148 -4.70 10.52 11.23
C HIS A 148 -3.58 11.46 10.77
N ILE A 149 -3.17 11.36 9.50
CA ILE A 149 -2.15 12.23 8.90
C ILE A 149 -2.56 13.70 9.02
N LYS A 150 -3.80 14.02 8.61
CA LYS A 150 -4.33 15.38 8.65
C LYS A 150 -4.29 15.97 10.06
N ALA A 151 -4.76 15.21 11.04
CA ALA A 151 -4.79 15.63 12.44
C ALA A 151 -3.40 15.72 13.07
N LYS A 152 -2.57 14.68 12.88
CA LYS A 152 -1.24 14.58 13.50
C LYS A 152 -0.28 15.68 13.04
N PHE A 153 -0.30 16.01 11.75
CA PHE A 153 0.62 16.98 11.15
C PHE A 153 -0.01 18.36 10.93
N GLY A 154 -1.27 18.57 11.34
CA GLY A 154 -1.95 19.87 11.26
C GLY A 154 -2.20 20.35 9.81
N HIS A 155 -2.41 19.44 8.87
CA HIS A 155 -2.67 19.81 7.49
C HIS A 155 -4.05 20.43 7.30
N GLY A 156 -4.12 21.66 6.76
CA GLY A 156 -5.38 22.34 6.46
C GLY A 156 -6.14 21.68 5.30
N THR A 157 -5.44 21.29 4.26
CA THR A 157 -6.01 20.66 3.06
C THR A 157 -5.23 19.38 2.72
N MET A 158 -5.97 18.30 2.51
CA MET A 158 -5.43 17.00 2.09
C MET A 158 -6.05 16.57 0.77
N ALA A 159 -5.22 16.03 -0.12
CA ALA A 159 -5.69 15.35 -1.31
C ALA A 159 -5.27 13.88 -1.27
N MET A 160 -6.14 13.00 -1.77
CA MET A 160 -5.85 11.59 -2.05
C MET A 160 -5.85 11.37 -3.54
N VAL A 161 -4.83 10.68 -4.04
CA VAL A 161 -4.67 10.25 -5.44
C VAL A 161 -4.67 8.73 -5.46
N GLY A 162 -5.48 8.13 -6.31
CA GLY A 162 -5.59 6.67 -6.42
C GLY A 162 -6.56 6.23 -7.50
N ASP A 163 -6.57 4.94 -7.80
CA ASP A 163 -7.40 4.33 -8.86
C ASP A 163 -8.67 3.66 -8.33
N GLY A 164 -8.71 3.36 -7.01
CA GLY A 164 -9.70 2.49 -6.41
C GLY A 164 -10.80 3.19 -5.60
N ALA A 165 -11.87 2.42 -5.33
CA ALA A 165 -12.98 2.85 -4.47
C ALA A 165 -12.51 3.16 -3.04
N THR A 166 -11.53 2.44 -2.51
CA THR A 166 -10.96 2.65 -1.17
C THR A 166 -10.22 3.98 -1.05
N ASP A 167 -9.70 4.49 -2.17
CA ASP A 167 -9.07 5.81 -2.23
C ASP A 167 -10.11 6.92 -2.19
N LEU A 168 -11.21 6.73 -2.93
CA LEU A 168 -12.36 7.65 -2.91
C LEU A 168 -13.00 7.71 -1.51
N GLU A 169 -13.05 6.60 -0.77
CA GLU A 169 -13.53 6.55 0.63
C GLU A 169 -12.73 7.47 1.55
N SER A 170 -11.47 7.81 1.20
CA SER A 170 -10.65 8.76 1.96
C SER A 170 -11.26 10.16 2.06
N ARG A 171 -12.27 10.50 1.24
CA ARG A 171 -13.09 11.72 1.36
C ARG A 171 -14.11 11.67 2.50
N ALA A 172 -14.12 10.64 3.32
CA ALA A 172 -14.94 10.62 4.52
C ALA A 172 -14.69 11.86 5.41
N PRO A 173 -15.68 12.31 6.21
CA PRO A 173 -15.54 13.50 7.05
C PRO A 173 -14.27 13.49 7.89
N GLY A 174 -13.48 14.58 7.79
CA GLY A 174 -12.18 14.71 8.45
C GLY A 174 -11.00 14.10 7.69
N GLY A 175 -11.24 13.45 6.56
CA GLY A 175 -10.22 12.89 5.67
C GLY A 175 -9.74 13.84 4.57
N ALA A 176 -9.59 13.32 3.35
CA ALA A 176 -9.17 14.10 2.19
C ALA A 176 -10.25 15.10 1.76
N ASP A 177 -9.83 16.33 1.46
CA ASP A 177 -10.70 17.37 0.95
C ASP A 177 -10.91 17.23 -0.57
N VAL A 178 -9.91 16.64 -1.25
CA VAL A 178 -9.91 16.41 -2.68
C VAL A 178 -9.54 14.96 -2.97
N PHE A 179 -10.20 14.36 -3.94
CA PHE A 179 -9.80 13.08 -4.55
C PHE A 179 -9.45 13.30 -6.01
N VAL A 180 -8.35 12.72 -6.44
CA VAL A 180 -7.90 12.69 -7.82
C VAL A 180 -7.88 11.24 -8.26
N GLY A 181 -8.79 10.87 -9.16
CA GLY A 181 -8.79 9.55 -9.80
C GLY A 181 -7.68 9.46 -10.83
N TYR A 182 -6.99 8.35 -10.81
CA TYR A 182 -5.86 8.07 -11.70
C TYR A 182 -6.26 6.98 -12.70
#